data_e6453de14e66969d2e1b0680e0fd1ef2
#
_entry.id   e6453de14e66969d2e1b0680e0fd1ef2
#
_cell.length_a   1.000
_cell.length_b   1.000
_cell.length_c   1.000
_cell.angle_alpha   90.00
_cell.angle_beta   90.00
_cell.angle_gamma   90.00
#
_symmetry.space_group_name_H-M   'P 1'
#
loop_
_entity.id
_entity.type
_entity.pdbx_description
1 polymer ?
#
loop_
_entity_poly.entity_id
_entity_poly.type
_entity_poly.pdbx_seq_one_letter_code
_entity_poly.pdbx_strand_id
1 'polypeptide(L)'
;MNRLRTRVSDLDRQRRHRSTARAVFRLHPEPESWLDVGTGDAHFPDTARELFPYTAFDGVDPDPRVLWARAVERLEEAYVGALTDPHVAVPLRSRYDVVTLLRAPDSREELHAALTLLRPAGLLLLEVPHQHSEALRAELESYGCEIAATTRLVLDRFATNAHRLIARRPSESP
;
A
#
# COMPACT_ATOMS: atom_id res chain seq x y z
N MET A 1 29.83 5.85 -13.86
CA MET A 1 28.57 5.49 -14.56
C MET A 1 27.43 5.04 -13.63
N ASN A 2 27.70 4.61 -12.39
CA ASN A 2 26.69 4.12 -11.43
C ASN A 2 25.79 5.22 -10.81
N ARG A 3 26.35 6.38 -10.46
CA ARG A 3 25.59 7.45 -9.75
C ARG A 3 24.45 8.08 -10.54
N LEU A 4 24.55 8.15 -11.88
CA LEU A 4 23.49 8.69 -12.75
C LEU A 4 22.32 7.72 -12.87
N ARG A 5 22.60 6.41 -12.99
CA ARG A 5 21.55 5.38 -13.03
C ARG A 5 20.77 5.32 -11.72
N THR A 6 21.44 5.40 -10.57
CA THR A 6 20.80 5.43 -9.25
C THR A 6 19.88 6.65 -9.11
N ARG A 7 20.32 7.84 -9.51
CA ARG A 7 19.50 9.06 -9.43
C ARG A 7 18.27 9.01 -10.33
N VAL A 8 18.36 8.44 -11.52
CA VAL A 8 17.22 8.29 -12.43
C VAL A 8 16.19 7.32 -11.83
N SER A 9 16.63 6.18 -11.30
CA SER A 9 15.73 5.21 -10.65
C SER A 9 15.05 5.78 -9.40
N ASP A 10 15.74 6.62 -8.64
CA ASP A 10 15.17 7.28 -7.45
C ASP A 10 14.10 8.32 -7.83
N LEU A 11 14.33 9.11 -8.89
CA LEU A 11 13.35 10.06 -9.39
C LEU A 11 12.10 9.37 -9.93
N ASP A 12 12.26 8.27 -10.64
CA ASP A 12 11.13 7.50 -11.19
C ASP A 12 10.31 6.85 -10.06
N ARG A 13 10.99 6.28 -9.04
CA ARG A 13 10.34 5.76 -7.83
C ARG A 13 9.55 6.86 -7.12
N GLN A 14 10.14 8.04 -6.90
CA GLN A 14 9.48 9.15 -6.23
C GLN A 14 8.26 9.65 -7.03
N ARG A 15 8.35 9.75 -8.36
CA ARG A 15 7.19 10.09 -9.22
C ARG A 15 6.08 9.06 -9.09
N ARG A 16 6.42 7.77 -9.06
CA ARG A 16 5.46 6.68 -8.86
C ARG A 16 4.78 6.82 -7.50
N HIS A 17 5.53 7.00 -6.42
CA HIS A 17 4.98 7.19 -5.07
C HIS A 17 4.05 8.39 -5.00
N ARG A 18 4.42 9.55 -5.57
CA ARG A 18 3.53 10.72 -5.64
C ARG A 18 2.27 10.45 -6.46
N SER A 19 2.37 9.72 -7.56
CA SER A 19 1.21 9.30 -8.35
C SER A 19 0.27 8.40 -7.56
N THR A 20 0.83 7.48 -6.76
CA THR A 20 0.08 6.58 -5.87
C THR A 20 -0.64 7.37 -4.78
N ALA A 21 0.06 8.25 -4.10
CA ALA A 21 -0.52 9.11 -3.07
C ALA A 21 -1.66 9.99 -3.62
N ARG A 22 -1.49 10.59 -4.81
CA ARG A 22 -2.54 11.38 -5.48
C ARG A 22 -3.77 10.56 -5.86
N ALA A 23 -3.60 9.27 -6.18
CA ALA A 23 -4.75 8.41 -6.49
C ALA A 23 -5.62 8.18 -5.25
N VAL A 24 -5.01 7.99 -4.08
CA VAL A 24 -5.74 7.91 -2.81
C VAL A 24 -6.36 9.25 -2.44
N PHE A 25 -5.64 10.36 -2.60
CA PHE A 25 -6.13 11.70 -2.27
C PHE A 25 -7.46 12.05 -2.95
N ARG A 26 -7.67 11.58 -4.17
CA ARG A 26 -8.93 11.80 -4.90
C ARG A 26 -10.12 11.04 -4.33
N LEU A 27 -9.88 9.94 -3.63
CA LEU A 27 -10.90 9.04 -3.08
C LEU A 27 -11.11 9.24 -1.58
N HIS A 28 -10.05 9.64 -0.88
CA HIS A 28 -10.00 9.85 0.55
C HIS A 28 -8.93 10.92 0.86
N PRO A 29 -9.29 12.21 0.88
CA PRO A 29 -8.31 13.31 0.99
C PRO A 29 -7.69 13.46 2.38
N GLU A 30 -8.33 12.96 3.43
CA GLU A 30 -7.92 13.13 4.82
C GLU A 30 -8.01 11.80 5.61
N PRO A 31 -7.25 10.75 5.24
CA PRO A 31 -7.18 9.54 6.05
C PRO A 31 -6.43 9.84 7.36
N GLU A 32 -6.95 9.38 8.49
CA GLU A 32 -6.28 9.51 9.78
C GLU A 32 -5.12 8.52 9.93
N SER A 33 -5.29 7.32 9.37
CA SER A 33 -4.37 6.20 9.57
C SER A 33 -4.10 5.43 8.28
N TRP A 34 -2.83 5.13 8.05
CA TRP A 34 -2.36 4.46 6.83
C TRP A 34 -1.30 3.41 7.16
N LEU A 35 -1.52 2.16 6.74
CA LEU A 35 -0.52 1.11 6.84
C LEU A 35 0.12 0.84 5.48
N ASP A 36 1.44 0.84 5.41
CA ASP A 36 2.20 0.43 4.24
C ASP A 36 2.82 -0.95 4.47
N VAL A 37 2.45 -1.92 3.64
CA VAL A 37 2.85 -3.33 3.75
C VAL A 37 4.02 -3.62 2.83
N GLY A 38 5.08 -4.21 3.39
CA GLY A 38 6.34 -4.38 2.69
C GLY A 38 7.07 -3.05 2.54
N THR A 39 6.98 -2.23 3.58
CA THR A 39 7.40 -0.81 3.57
C THR A 39 8.91 -0.61 3.44
N GLY A 40 9.71 -1.62 3.86
CA GLY A 40 11.18 -1.51 3.86
C GLY A 40 11.67 -0.29 4.62
N ASP A 41 12.36 0.62 3.90
CA ASP A 41 12.89 1.88 4.44
C ASP A 41 11.82 3.01 4.48
N ALA A 42 10.55 2.71 4.27
CA ALA A 42 9.40 3.62 4.28
C ALA A 42 9.53 4.83 3.33
N HIS A 43 10.07 4.61 2.14
CA HIS A 43 10.17 5.67 1.13
C HIS A 43 8.82 6.13 0.58
N PHE A 44 7.81 5.24 0.55
CA PHE A 44 6.47 5.60 0.13
C PHE A 44 5.76 6.47 1.17
N PRO A 45 5.66 6.07 2.46
CA PRO A 45 5.14 6.91 3.53
C PRO A 45 5.80 8.30 3.57
N ASP A 46 7.13 8.36 3.49
CA ASP A 46 7.89 9.63 3.46
C ASP A 46 7.45 10.55 2.31
N THR A 47 7.25 9.99 1.11
CA THR A 47 6.73 10.73 -0.05
C THR A 47 5.24 11.11 0.09
N ALA A 48 4.42 10.20 0.62
CA ALA A 48 2.97 10.41 0.76
C ALA A 48 2.65 11.50 1.78
N ARG A 49 3.47 11.66 2.82
CA ARG A 49 3.33 12.70 3.86
C ARG A 49 3.32 14.13 3.29
N GLU A 50 3.91 14.35 2.10
CA GLU A 50 3.82 15.64 1.40
C GLU A 50 2.36 16.04 1.07
N LEU A 51 1.49 15.05 0.83
CA LEU A 51 0.06 15.27 0.54
C LEU A 51 -0.84 15.05 1.75
N PHE A 52 -0.37 14.27 2.72
CA PHE A 52 -1.12 13.83 3.89
C PHE A 52 -0.36 14.17 5.18
N PRO A 53 -0.20 15.47 5.50
CA PRO A 53 0.65 15.90 6.62
C PRO A 53 0.09 15.53 8.00
N TYR A 54 -1.20 15.18 8.08
CA TYR A 54 -1.87 14.84 9.34
C TYR A 54 -2.19 13.35 9.47
N THR A 55 -1.78 12.54 8.50
CA THR A 55 -2.00 11.09 8.51
C THR A 55 -0.90 10.39 9.29
N ALA A 56 -1.28 9.53 10.22
CA ALA A 56 -0.35 8.61 10.88
C ALA A 56 0.00 7.47 9.91
N PHE A 57 1.27 7.36 9.55
CA PHE A 57 1.80 6.29 8.71
C PHE A 57 2.48 5.23 9.55
N ASP A 58 1.93 4.02 9.53
CA ASP A 58 2.53 2.82 10.11
C ASP A 58 3.12 1.95 8.99
N GLY A 59 4.09 1.12 9.33
CA GLY A 59 4.71 0.19 8.40
C GLY A 59 4.82 -1.22 8.95
N VAL A 60 4.63 -2.21 8.09
CA VAL A 60 4.90 -3.61 8.39
C VAL A 60 5.82 -4.21 7.35
N ASP A 61 6.85 -4.92 7.79
CA ASP A 61 7.81 -5.60 6.91
C ASP A 61 8.45 -6.78 7.66
N PRO A 62 8.67 -7.93 7.02
CA PRO A 62 9.48 -9.00 7.61
C PRO A 62 10.93 -8.61 7.91
N ASP A 63 11.45 -7.61 7.19
CA ASP A 63 12.82 -7.11 7.40
C ASP A 63 12.84 -6.11 8.57
N PRO A 64 13.71 -6.33 9.58
CA PRO A 64 13.88 -5.41 10.71
C PRO A 64 14.26 -3.97 10.35
N ARG A 65 14.62 -3.67 9.09
CA ARG A 65 14.86 -2.30 8.61
C ARG A 65 13.66 -1.37 8.81
N VAL A 66 12.46 -1.91 8.93
CA VAL A 66 11.27 -1.14 9.27
C VAL A 66 11.41 -0.40 10.61
N LEU A 67 12.14 -0.98 11.57
CA LEU A 67 12.42 -0.32 12.86
C LEU A 67 13.32 0.91 12.70
N TRP A 68 14.26 0.85 11.75
CA TRP A 68 15.08 2.02 11.42
C TRP A 68 14.22 3.12 10.78
N ALA A 69 13.29 2.77 9.91
CA ALA A 69 12.37 3.74 9.29
C ALA A 69 11.54 4.50 10.35
N ARG A 70 11.12 3.81 11.42
CA ARG A 70 10.48 4.45 12.57
C ARG A 70 11.46 5.33 13.35
N ALA A 71 12.69 4.86 13.61
CA ALA A 71 13.71 5.62 14.34
C ALA A 71 14.11 6.94 13.66
N VAL A 72 13.96 7.03 12.33
CA VAL A 72 14.17 8.26 11.55
C VAL A 72 12.86 9.00 11.22
N GLU A 73 11.80 8.71 11.96
CA GLU A 73 10.49 9.40 11.92
C GLU A 73 9.77 9.35 10.56
N ARG A 74 10.04 8.32 9.75
CA ARG A 74 9.28 8.07 8.51
C ARG A 74 7.97 7.33 8.77
N LEU A 75 7.88 6.67 9.92
CA LEU A 75 6.70 5.93 10.40
C LEU A 75 6.40 6.35 11.84
N GLU A 76 5.11 6.32 12.19
CA GLU A 76 4.65 6.44 13.58
C GLU A 76 4.93 5.13 14.32
N GLU A 77 4.45 4.00 13.77
CA GLU A 77 4.68 2.67 14.31
C GLU A 77 5.28 1.74 13.24
N ALA A 78 6.07 0.78 13.70
CA ALA A 78 6.73 -0.20 12.86
C ALA A 78 6.54 -1.61 13.41
N TYR A 79 6.09 -2.53 12.56
CA TYR A 79 5.83 -3.91 12.91
C TYR A 79 6.74 -4.84 12.10
N VAL A 80 7.51 -5.67 12.79
CA VAL A 80 8.38 -6.67 12.14
C VAL A 80 7.60 -7.97 12.02
N GLY A 81 7.36 -8.43 10.80
CA GLY A 81 6.67 -9.68 10.51
C GLY A 81 5.85 -9.63 9.23
N ALA A 82 5.21 -10.74 8.91
CA ALA A 82 4.27 -10.85 7.79
C ALA A 82 2.83 -10.58 8.24
N LEU A 83 1.98 -10.11 7.33
CA LEU A 83 0.54 -9.92 7.62
C LEU A 83 -0.18 -11.24 7.91
N THR A 84 0.36 -12.36 7.46
CA THR A 84 -0.16 -13.69 7.77
C THR A 84 0.18 -14.17 9.17
N ASP A 85 1.07 -13.46 9.88
CA ASP A 85 1.36 -13.75 11.29
C ASP A 85 0.26 -13.16 12.19
N PRO A 86 -0.47 -13.99 12.96
CA PRO A 86 -1.51 -13.53 13.87
C PRO A 86 -1.00 -12.52 14.92
N HIS A 87 0.27 -12.62 15.35
CA HIS A 87 0.86 -11.67 16.30
C HIS A 87 0.98 -10.27 15.71
N VAL A 88 1.09 -10.15 14.38
CA VAL A 88 1.09 -8.88 13.65
C VAL A 88 -0.34 -8.47 13.30
N ALA A 89 -1.11 -9.35 12.65
CA ALA A 89 -2.40 -9.02 12.08
C ALA A 89 -3.50 -8.74 13.13
N VAL A 90 -3.57 -9.53 14.21
CA VAL A 90 -4.68 -9.44 15.18
C VAL A 90 -4.75 -8.08 15.87
N PRO A 91 -3.65 -7.50 16.37
CA PRO A 91 -3.68 -6.17 17.01
C PRO A 91 -4.02 -5.01 16.05
N LEU A 92 -3.91 -5.23 14.74
CA LEU A 92 -4.08 -4.19 13.72
C LEU A 92 -5.45 -4.24 13.04
N ARG A 93 -6.33 -5.17 13.41
CA ARG A 93 -7.67 -5.32 12.80
C ARG A 93 -8.50 -4.05 12.88
N SER A 94 -9.15 -3.69 11.77
CA SER A 94 -10.07 -2.55 11.63
C SER A 94 -9.49 -1.24 12.16
N ARG A 95 -8.20 -1.02 11.94
CA ARG A 95 -7.47 0.12 12.48
C ARG A 95 -7.17 1.20 11.45
N TYR A 96 -7.11 0.84 10.16
CA TYR A 96 -6.60 1.73 9.13
C TYR A 96 -7.68 2.20 8.14
N ASP A 97 -7.59 3.46 7.75
CA ASP A 97 -8.41 4.03 6.68
C ASP A 97 -7.86 3.64 5.31
N VAL A 98 -6.52 3.45 5.22
CA VAL A 98 -5.85 3.02 3.99
C VAL A 98 -4.81 1.95 4.32
N VAL A 99 -4.76 0.92 3.47
CA VAL A 99 -3.69 -0.09 3.46
C VAL A 99 -3.10 -0.14 2.05
N THR A 100 -1.78 -0.10 1.93
CA THR A 100 -1.07 -0.22 0.65
C THR A 100 -0.18 -1.44 0.59
N LEU A 101 -0.22 -2.14 -0.55
CA LEU A 101 0.81 -3.08 -0.98
C LEU A 101 1.28 -2.62 -2.38
N LEU A 102 2.48 -2.05 -2.46
CA LEU A 102 3.05 -1.60 -3.75
C LEU A 102 3.64 -2.78 -4.54
N ARG A 103 2.99 -3.93 -4.43
CA ARG A 103 3.26 -5.21 -5.09
C ARG A 103 1.99 -6.04 -5.15
N ALA A 104 2.03 -7.16 -5.87
CA ALA A 104 0.99 -8.17 -5.73
C ALA A 104 1.07 -8.84 -4.34
N PRO A 105 -0.07 -9.19 -3.74
CA PRO A 105 -0.06 -10.06 -2.56
C PRO A 105 0.63 -11.39 -2.87
N ASP A 106 1.38 -11.92 -1.91
CA ASP A 106 2.09 -13.19 -2.07
C ASP A 106 1.13 -14.40 -1.98
N SER A 107 -0.02 -14.20 -1.34
CA SER A 107 -1.05 -15.23 -1.18
C SER A 107 -2.44 -14.61 -0.97
N ARG A 108 -3.49 -15.46 -1.07
CA ARG A 108 -4.86 -15.08 -0.71
C ARG A 108 -5.01 -14.74 0.76
N GLU A 109 -4.26 -15.43 1.61
CA GLU A 109 -4.23 -15.18 3.05
C GLU A 109 -3.69 -13.78 3.35
N GLU A 110 -2.65 -13.33 2.63
CA GLU A 110 -2.13 -11.97 2.78
C GLU A 110 -3.14 -10.93 2.32
N LEU A 111 -3.80 -11.15 1.17
CA LEU A 111 -4.85 -10.26 0.68
C LEU A 111 -6.00 -10.15 1.69
N HIS A 112 -6.46 -11.30 2.21
CA HIS A 112 -7.52 -11.32 3.22
C HIS A 112 -7.07 -10.63 4.51
N ALA A 113 -5.85 -10.90 4.98
CA ALA A 113 -5.29 -10.21 6.14
C ALA A 113 -5.31 -8.68 5.94
N ALA A 114 -4.80 -8.18 4.79
CA ALA A 114 -4.81 -6.76 4.48
C ALA A 114 -6.22 -6.14 4.55
N LEU A 115 -7.23 -6.83 4.02
CA LEU A 115 -8.63 -6.38 4.09
C LEU A 115 -9.16 -6.31 5.53
N THR A 116 -8.75 -7.25 6.41
CA THR A 116 -9.19 -7.24 7.81
C THR A 116 -8.63 -6.08 8.62
N LEU A 117 -7.52 -5.49 8.19
CA LEU A 117 -6.90 -4.34 8.86
C LEU A 117 -7.61 -3.02 8.57
N LEU A 118 -8.36 -2.95 7.47
CA LEU A 118 -9.10 -1.76 7.08
C LEU A 118 -10.30 -1.53 8.02
N ARG A 119 -10.60 -0.29 8.31
CA ARG A 119 -11.89 0.15 8.82
C ARG A 119 -12.99 -0.11 7.79
N PRO A 120 -14.26 -0.17 8.18
CA PRO A 120 -15.38 -0.13 7.23
C PRO A 120 -15.24 1.06 6.26
N ALA A 121 -15.48 0.86 4.97
CA ALA A 121 -15.28 1.83 3.90
C ALA A 121 -13.81 2.25 3.64
N GLY A 122 -12.83 1.66 4.31
CA GLY A 122 -11.40 1.90 4.08
C GLY A 122 -10.92 1.43 2.70
N LEU A 123 -9.78 1.93 2.27
CA LEU A 123 -9.21 1.69 0.95
C LEU A 123 -8.02 0.73 0.99
N LEU A 124 -8.08 -0.33 0.19
CA LEU A 124 -6.92 -1.16 -0.14
C LEU A 124 -6.36 -0.72 -1.49
N LEU A 125 -5.08 -0.38 -1.53
CA LEU A 125 -4.38 -0.07 -2.76
C LEU A 125 -3.33 -1.15 -3.06
N LEU A 126 -3.39 -1.69 -4.28
CA LEU A 126 -2.46 -2.68 -4.80
C LEU A 126 -1.78 -2.18 -6.07
N GLU A 127 -0.49 -2.43 -6.25
CA GLU A 127 0.19 -2.28 -7.53
C GLU A 127 0.64 -3.65 -8.03
N VAL A 128 0.05 -4.12 -9.11
CA VAL A 128 0.16 -5.50 -9.57
C VAL A 128 0.54 -5.58 -11.05
N PRO A 129 1.26 -6.62 -11.49
CA PRO A 129 1.46 -6.88 -12.91
C PRO A 129 0.10 -6.99 -13.63
N HIS A 130 0.04 -6.48 -14.87
CA HIS A 130 -1.20 -6.49 -15.68
C HIS A 130 -1.86 -7.87 -15.75
N GLN A 131 -1.08 -8.90 -15.92
CA GLN A 131 -1.57 -10.29 -16.02
C GLN A 131 -2.31 -10.81 -14.80
N HIS A 132 -2.10 -10.21 -13.61
CA HIS A 132 -2.75 -10.62 -12.36
C HIS A 132 -3.91 -9.67 -11.98
N SER A 133 -4.09 -8.56 -12.69
CA SER A 133 -5.04 -7.53 -12.29
C SER A 133 -6.49 -8.00 -12.31
N GLU A 134 -6.89 -8.77 -13.34
CA GLU A 134 -8.27 -9.27 -13.47
C GLU A 134 -8.59 -10.32 -12.40
N ALA A 135 -7.66 -11.24 -12.13
CA ALA A 135 -7.86 -12.27 -11.10
C ALA A 135 -7.98 -11.65 -9.70
N LEU A 136 -7.11 -10.68 -9.38
CA LEU A 136 -7.16 -9.95 -8.10
C LEU A 136 -8.41 -9.09 -7.98
N ARG A 137 -8.86 -8.47 -9.07
CA ARG A 137 -10.12 -7.74 -9.10
C ARG A 137 -11.29 -8.66 -8.75
N ALA A 138 -11.43 -9.79 -9.44
CA ALA A 138 -12.50 -10.76 -9.17
C ALA A 138 -12.44 -11.29 -7.73
N GLU A 139 -11.24 -11.49 -7.20
CA GLU A 139 -11.06 -11.91 -5.81
C GLU A 139 -11.50 -10.84 -4.81
N LEU A 140 -11.12 -9.57 -5.01
CA LEU A 140 -11.58 -8.45 -4.19
C LEU A 140 -13.11 -8.29 -4.22
N GLU A 141 -13.72 -8.41 -5.41
CA GLU A 141 -15.18 -8.39 -5.58
C GLU A 141 -15.86 -9.56 -4.85
N SER A 142 -15.21 -10.74 -4.81
CA SER A 142 -15.73 -11.90 -4.04
C SER A 142 -15.73 -11.68 -2.52
N TYR A 143 -14.88 -10.79 -2.01
CA TYR A 143 -14.89 -10.34 -0.62
C TYR A 143 -15.87 -9.17 -0.40
N GLY A 144 -16.70 -8.82 -1.38
CA GLY A 144 -17.65 -7.73 -1.30
C GLY A 144 -17.04 -6.33 -1.45
N CYS A 145 -15.78 -6.23 -1.88
CA CYS A 145 -15.15 -4.94 -2.10
C CYS A 145 -15.64 -4.29 -3.39
N GLU A 146 -15.81 -2.97 -3.36
CA GLU A 146 -16.04 -2.15 -4.54
C GLU A 146 -14.71 -1.73 -5.16
N ILE A 147 -14.53 -1.91 -6.47
CA ILE A 147 -13.34 -1.38 -7.16
C ILE A 147 -13.53 0.12 -7.41
N ALA A 148 -12.91 0.93 -6.56
CA ALA A 148 -13.03 2.39 -6.60
C ALA A 148 -12.20 3.02 -7.73
N ALA A 149 -11.07 2.42 -8.10
CA ALA A 149 -10.25 2.88 -9.23
C ALA A 149 -9.35 1.77 -9.78
N THR A 150 -9.13 1.84 -11.09
CA THR A 150 -8.13 1.05 -11.80
C THR A 150 -7.30 1.98 -12.69
N THR A 151 -5.98 1.97 -12.54
CA THR A 151 -5.09 2.82 -13.34
C THR A 151 -3.95 1.99 -13.91
N ARG A 152 -3.75 2.07 -15.22
CA ARG A 152 -2.58 1.50 -15.87
C ARG A 152 -1.36 2.36 -15.53
N LEU A 153 -0.32 1.74 -14.99
CA LEU A 153 0.95 2.39 -14.71
C LEU A 153 1.88 2.18 -15.91
N VAL A 154 2.35 3.28 -16.47
CA VAL A 154 3.41 3.23 -17.48
C VAL A 154 4.73 3.35 -16.71
N LEU A 155 5.32 2.19 -16.41
CA LEU A 155 6.62 2.10 -15.76
C LEU A 155 7.69 1.98 -16.85
N ASP A 156 8.45 3.06 -17.06
CA ASP A 156 9.63 3.19 -17.90
C ASP A 156 9.61 2.50 -19.30
N ARG A 157 10.47 2.95 -20.21
CA ARG A 157 10.58 2.51 -21.63
C ARG A 157 10.80 1.00 -21.83
N PHE A 158 11.10 0.26 -20.77
CA PHE A 158 11.41 -1.18 -20.80
C PHE A 158 10.58 -2.01 -19.80
N ALA A 159 9.64 -1.42 -19.10
CA ALA A 159 9.02 -2.08 -17.96
C ALA A 159 7.56 -2.47 -18.20
N THR A 160 7.28 -3.63 -17.72
CA THR A 160 6.03 -4.33 -17.45
C THR A 160 4.86 -3.39 -17.24
N ASN A 161 3.81 -3.64 -18.01
CA ASN A 161 2.49 -3.10 -17.73
C ASN A 161 2.06 -3.50 -16.32
N ALA A 162 2.01 -2.55 -15.43
CA ALA A 162 1.45 -2.72 -14.09
C ALA A 162 0.13 -1.98 -13.97
N HIS A 163 -0.74 -2.47 -13.13
CA HIS A 163 -2.00 -1.83 -12.78
C HIS A 163 -2.00 -1.45 -11.30
N ARG A 164 -2.56 -0.30 -11.00
CA ARG A 164 -2.96 0.08 -9.66
C ARG A 164 -4.44 -0.21 -9.53
N LEU A 165 -4.77 -1.04 -8.55
CA LEU A 165 -6.13 -1.31 -8.14
C LEU A 165 -6.37 -0.62 -6.79
N ILE A 166 -7.47 0.11 -6.67
CA ILE A 166 -7.94 0.64 -5.39
C ILE A 166 -9.32 0.06 -5.15
N ALA A 167 -9.45 -0.71 -4.08
CA ALA A 167 -10.69 -1.33 -3.66
C ALA A 167 -11.16 -0.70 -2.34
N ARG A 168 -12.45 -0.51 -2.19
CA ARG A 168 -13.09 -0.05 -0.96
C ARG A 168 -13.68 -1.24 -0.24
N ARG A 169 -13.33 -1.40 1.04
CA ARG A 169 -13.97 -2.39 1.91
C ARG A 169 -15.45 -2.02 2.11
N PRO A 170 -16.39 -3.00 2.18
CA PRO A 170 -17.77 -2.72 2.55
C PRO A 170 -17.88 -1.89 3.83
N SER A 171 -18.87 -0.99 3.87
CA SER A 171 -19.15 -0.16 5.05
C SER A 171 -19.82 -0.95 6.18
N GLU A 172 -20.50 -2.04 5.83
CA GLU A 172 -21.08 -3.01 6.78
C GLU A 172 -20.47 -4.38 6.48
N SER A 173 -20.05 -5.09 7.53
CA SER A 173 -19.79 -6.53 7.40
C SER A 173 -21.14 -7.23 7.35
N PRO A 174 -21.35 -8.16 6.40
CA PRO A 174 -22.55 -8.96 6.36
C PRO A 174 -22.71 -9.80 7.61
#